data_99302a989f814cb47dabbfe432cccda3
#
_entry.id   99302a989f814cb47dabbfe432cccda3
#
_cell.length_a   1.000
_cell.length_b   1.000
_cell.length_c   1.000
_cell.angle_alpha   90.00
_cell.angle_beta   90.00
_cell.angle_gamma   90.00
#
_symmetry.space_group_name_H-M   'P 1'
#
loop_
_entity.id
_entity.type
_entity.pdbx_description
1 polymer ?
#
loop_
_entity_poly.entity_id
_entity_poly.type
_entity_poly.pdbx_seq_one_letter_code
_entity_poly.pdbx_strand_id
1 'polypeptide(L)'
;VQAKLTSKQSVSSVLTDPAYLVLHPRTEFRELIKKHCTTGTLAITTKNEPGKKIKVKVTVKDTKGSPVAHALVYLYQTDARGWYAADAPHVLAYEGDTRHARLFGYVKTDSNGQFELHTIKPGGYPQSDLPAHIHVHVMADRYANSVTEFLFDDDERLKGTIRAQAERSRFLIAKPETA
;
A
#
# COMPACT_ATOMS: atom_id res chain seq x y z
N VAL A 1 15.66 -12.93 9.37
CA VAL A 1 15.20 -11.95 8.38
C VAL A 1 16.38 -11.21 7.76
N GLN A 2 17.21 -10.55 8.56
CA GLN A 2 18.33 -9.76 8.04
C GLN A 2 19.25 -10.57 7.11
N ALA A 3 19.61 -11.80 7.47
CA ALA A 3 20.43 -12.68 6.61
C ALA A 3 19.76 -13.00 5.26
N LYS A 4 18.44 -13.15 5.21
CA LYS A 4 17.70 -13.33 3.95
C LYS A 4 17.75 -12.09 3.07
N LEU A 5 17.56 -10.90 3.65
CA LEU A 5 17.58 -9.64 2.90
C LEU A 5 18.99 -9.27 2.40
N THR A 6 20.04 -9.63 3.13
CA THR A 6 21.42 -9.45 2.70
C THR A 6 21.87 -10.46 1.63
N SER A 7 21.21 -11.63 1.54
CA SER A 7 21.47 -12.66 0.53
C SER A 7 20.79 -12.44 -0.83
N LYS A 8 20.37 -11.21 -1.17
CA LYS A 8 19.69 -10.81 -2.40
C LYS A 8 18.25 -11.36 -2.55
N GLN A 9 17.62 -11.86 -1.50
CA GLN A 9 16.20 -12.15 -1.56
C GLN A 9 15.40 -10.85 -1.58
N SER A 10 14.36 -10.80 -2.42
CA SER A 10 13.52 -9.60 -2.52
C SER A 10 12.75 -9.36 -1.22
N VAL A 11 12.51 -8.11 -0.89
CA VAL A 11 11.65 -7.73 0.25
C VAL A 11 10.27 -8.39 0.14
N SER A 12 9.75 -8.52 -1.07
CA SER A 12 8.49 -9.23 -1.32
C SER A 12 8.52 -10.67 -0.82
N SER A 13 9.62 -11.40 -0.99
CA SER A 13 9.71 -12.79 -0.50
C SER A 13 9.68 -12.90 1.01
N VAL A 14 10.08 -11.87 1.73
CA VAL A 14 10.01 -11.79 3.20
C VAL A 14 8.62 -11.37 3.66
N LEU A 15 8.03 -10.36 3.01
CA LEU A 15 6.69 -9.86 3.35
C LEU A 15 5.58 -10.89 3.05
N THR A 16 5.79 -11.74 2.05
CA THR A 16 4.80 -12.75 1.64
C THR A 16 5.00 -14.12 2.27
N ASP A 17 6.04 -14.31 3.08
CA ASP A 17 6.33 -15.56 3.78
C ASP A 17 5.52 -15.61 5.09
N PRO A 18 4.60 -16.59 5.25
CA PRO A 18 3.78 -16.73 6.47
C PRO A 18 4.59 -16.78 7.77
N ALA A 19 5.83 -17.30 7.73
CA ALA A 19 6.68 -17.41 8.91
C ALA A 19 7.07 -16.06 9.52
N TYR A 20 6.95 -14.96 8.77
CA TYR A 20 7.32 -13.62 9.25
C TYR A 20 6.13 -12.71 9.57
N LEU A 21 4.88 -13.14 9.36
CA LEU A 21 3.70 -12.32 9.62
C LEU A 21 3.65 -11.79 11.06
N VAL A 22 4.10 -12.57 12.03
CA VAL A 22 4.19 -12.20 13.45
C VAL A 22 5.14 -11.01 13.69
N LEU A 23 6.03 -10.74 12.76
CA LEU A 23 6.99 -9.62 12.84
C LEU A 23 6.46 -8.32 12.23
N HIS A 24 5.41 -8.38 11.41
CA HIS A 24 4.90 -7.21 10.69
C HIS A 24 4.54 -6.02 11.60
N PRO A 25 4.02 -6.19 12.83
CA PRO A 25 3.79 -5.08 13.75
C PRO A 25 5.06 -4.50 14.38
N ARG A 26 6.23 -5.17 14.25
CA ARG A 26 7.46 -4.74 14.91
C ARG A 26 8.14 -3.59 14.17
N THR A 27 8.47 -2.52 14.88
CA THR A 27 9.15 -1.36 14.31
C THR A 27 10.47 -1.73 13.64
N GLU A 28 11.28 -2.55 14.30
CA GLU A 28 12.58 -2.97 13.78
C GLU A 28 12.46 -3.78 12.48
N PHE A 29 11.40 -4.59 12.37
CA PHE A 29 11.12 -5.31 11.13
C PHE A 29 10.75 -4.35 10.01
N ARG A 30 9.91 -3.35 10.28
CA ARG A 30 9.47 -2.35 9.31
C ARG A 30 10.64 -1.49 8.81
N GLU A 31 11.52 -1.06 9.71
CA GLU A 31 12.73 -0.33 9.32
C GLU A 31 13.69 -1.20 8.49
N LEU A 32 13.78 -2.49 8.79
CA LEU A 32 14.56 -3.42 7.97
C LEU A 32 13.98 -3.57 6.56
N ILE A 33 12.66 -3.70 6.42
CA ILE A 33 11.96 -3.74 5.12
C ILE A 33 12.20 -2.45 4.34
N LYS A 34 12.10 -1.29 5.00
CA LYS A 34 12.36 0.02 4.40
C LYS A 34 13.79 0.13 3.87
N LYS A 35 14.77 -0.27 4.69
CA LYS A 35 16.21 -0.23 4.34
C LYS A 35 16.53 -1.07 3.12
N HIS A 36 15.87 -2.22 2.96
CA HIS A 36 16.14 -3.18 1.89
C HIS A 36 15.07 -3.16 0.77
N CYS A 37 14.24 -2.12 0.70
CA CYS A 37 13.20 -2.03 -0.31
C CYS A 37 13.77 -2.14 -1.74
N THR A 38 13.03 -2.81 -2.59
CA THR A 38 13.38 -3.05 -3.99
C THR A 38 12.82 -1.97 -4.91
N THR A 39 13.26 -1.96 -6.16
CA THR A 39 12.76 -1.06 -7.20
C THR A 39 11.77 -1.81 -8.09
N GLY A 40 10.71 -1.15 -8.51
CA GLY A 40 9.80 -1.57 -9.56
C GLY A 40 8.64 -2.46 -9.10
N THR A 41 8.86 -3.52 -8.32
CA THR A 41 7.77 -4.45 -7.93
C THR A 41 7.77 -4.72 -6.44
N LEU A 42 6.56 -4.68 -5.85
CA LEU A 42 6.31 -4.98 -4.45
C LEU A 42 5.12 -5.94 -4.31
N ALA A 43 5.29 -7.05 -3.59
CA ALA A 43 4.19 -7.89 -3.13
C ALA A 43 4.10 -7.83 -1.60
N ILE A 44 2.89 -7.63 -1.07
CA ILE A 44 2.64 -7.46 0.38
C ILE A 44 1.70 -8.51 0.97
N THR A 45 1.21 -9.44 0.18
CA THR A 45 0.28 -10.48 0.62
C THR A 45 0.84 -11.88 0.39
N THR A 46 0.57 -12.78 1.32
CA THR A 46 0.89 -14.21 1.13
C THR A 46 0.11 -14.79 -0.05
N LYS A 47 0.56 -15.96 -0.56
CA LYS A 47 -0.15 -16.67 -1.63
C LYS A 47 -1.61 -16.95 -1.24
N ASN A 48 -1.85 -17.31 0.01
CA ASN A 48 -3.16 -17.70 0.53
C ASN A 48 -3.91 -16.56 1.24
N GLU A 49 -3.46 -15.31 1.09
CA GLU A 49 -4.18 -14.16 1.66
C GLU A 49 -5.61 -14.13 1.13
N PRO A 50 -6.63 -14.12 2.00
CA PRO A 50 -8.03 -14.01 1.58
C PRO A 50 -8.30 -12.70 0.86
N GLY A 51 -9.17 -12.73 -0.16
CA GLY A 51 -9.59 -11.56 -0.91
C GLY A 51 -9.26 -11.65 -2.41
N LYS A 52 -9.81 -10.70 -3.17
CA LYS A 52 -9.58 -10.60 -4.62
C LYS A 52 -8.16 -10.09 -4.88
N LYS A 53 -7.32 -10.89 -5.50
CA LYS A 53 -5.96 -10.48 -5.90
C LYS A 53 -6.03 -9.38 -6.94
N ILE A 54 -5.21 -8.35 -6.77
CA ILE A 54 -5.08 -7.22 -7.68
C ILE A 54 -3.61 -6.88 -7.91
N LYS A 55 -3.38 -6.24 -9.05
CA LYS A 55 -2.12 -5.57 -9.40
C LYS A 55 -2.43 -4.09 -9.65
N VAL A 56 -1.69 -3.22 -8.99
CA VAL A 56 -1.84 -1.77 -9.14
C VAL A 56 -0.57 -1.23 -9.78
N LYS A 57 -0.68 -0.72 -11.00
CA LYS A 57 0.42 -0.05 -11.70
C LYS A 57 0.37 1.44 -11.40
N VAL A 58 1.47 2.00 -10.97
CA VAL A 58 1.57 3.38 -10.52
C VAL A 58 2.70 4.10 -11.20
N THR A 59 2.47 5.35 -11.58
CA THR A 59 3.52 6.26 -12.03
C THR A 59 3.54 7.49 -11.13
N VAL A 60 4.67 7.75 -10.49
CA VAL A 60 4.90 8.96 -9.71
C VAL A 60 5.45 10.04 -10.64
N LYS A 61 4.78 11.20 -10.64
CA LYS A 61 5.15 12.36 -11.46
C LYS A 61 5.22 13.62 -10.61
N ASP A 62 6.06 14.55 -11.01
CA ASP A 62 6.09 15.89 -10.43
C ASP A 62 4.91 16.74 -10.95
N THR A 63 4.81 17.98 -10.45
CA THR A 63 3.75 18.92 -10.83
C THR A 63 3.82 19.38 -12.29
N LYS A 64 4.94 19.10 -12.98
CA LYS A 64 5.13 19.39 -14.42
C LYS A 64 4.84 18.16 -15.28
N GLY A 65 4.47 17.01 -14.67
CA GLY A 65 4.19 15.76 -15.36
C GLY A 65 5.42 14.89 -15.63
N SER A 66 6.61 15.29 -15.18
CA SER A 66 7.84 14.51 -15.36
C SER A 66 7.88 13.34 -14.37
N PRO A 67 8.36 12.15 -14.80
CA PRO A 67 8.47 11.00 -13.90
C PRO A 67 9.50 11.26 -12.80
N VAL A 68 9.19 10.81 -11.58
CA VAL A 68 10.09 10.90 -10.42
C VAL A 68 10.71 9.53 -10.18
N ALA A 69 11.95 9.36 -10.63
CA ALA A 69 12.72 8.14 -10.45
C ALA A 69 13.20 7.99 -8.99
N HIS A 70 13.31 6.74 -8.53
CA HIS A 70 13.84 6.37 -7.21
C HIS A 70 13.10 6.98 -6.02
N ALA A 71 11.87 7.47 -6.22
CA ALA A 71 11.00 7.89 -5.13
C ALA A 71 10.72 6.69 -4.20
N LEU A 72 10.92 6.87 -2.90
CA LEU A 72 10.54 5.89 -1.90
C LEU A 72 9.04 6.00 -1.66
N VAL A 73 8.33 4.91 -1.88
CA VAL A 73 6.88 4.82 -1.66
C VAL A 73 6.61 3.85 -0.52
N TYR A 74 5.89 4.32 0.49
CA TYR A 74 5.34 3.50 1.56
C TYR A 74 3.85 3.29 1.30
N LEU A 75 3.41 2.03 1.36
CA LEU A 75 2.02 1.66 1.17
C LEU A 75 1.56 0.78 2.32
N TYR A 76 0.30 0.95 2.72
CA TYR A 76 -0.36 0.05 3.65
C TYR A 76 -1.87 0.04 3.44
N GLN A 77 -2.51 -1.05 3.82
CA GLN A 77 -3.93 -1.26 3.63
C GLN A 77 -4.53 -2.21 4.67
N THR A 78 -5.84 -2.26 4.70
CA THR A 78 -6.60 -3.30 5.40
C THR A 78 -6.57 -4.63 4.66
N ASP A 79 -6.92 -5.72 5.35
CA ASP A 79 -7.24 -7.00 4.71
C ASP A 79 -8.65 -6.96 4.06
N ALA A 80 -9.10 -8.09 3.53
CA ALA A 80 -10.43 -8.20 2.88
C ALA A 80 -11.62 -7.94 3.84
N ARG A 81 -11.40 -7.99 5.16
CA ARG A 81 -12.40 -7.70 6.19
C ARG A 81 -12.45 -6.21 6.56
N GLY A 82 -11.50 -5.42 6.10
CA GLY A 82 -11.33 -4.03 6.52
C GLY A 82 -10.51 -3.87 7.80
N TRP A 83 -9.65 -4.85 8.15
CA TRP A 83 -8.84 -4.85 9.36
C TRP A 83 -7.37 -4.59 9.05
N TYR A 84 -6.70 -3.75 9.86
CA TYR A 84 -5.26 -3.56 9.77
C TYR A 84 -4.49 -4.65 10.50
N ALA A 85 -4.97 -5.06 11.67
CA ALA A 85 -4.40 -6.15 12.45
C ALA A 85 -5.02 -7.51 12.08
N ALA A 86 -4.33 -8.60 12.39
CA ALA A 86 -4.83 -9.94 12.09
C ALA A 86 -6.03 -10.34 12.98
N ASP A 87 -6.06 -9.85 14.21
CA ASP A 87 -6.91 -10.26 15.32
C ASP A 87 -7.90 -9.18 15.79
N ALA A 88 -7.84 -7.97 15.23
CA ALA A 88 -8.71 -6.88 15.64
C ALA A 88 -9.22 -6.06 14.46
N PRO A 89 -10.51 -5.67 14.46
CA PRO A 89 -11.04 -4.75 13.46
C PRO A 89 -10.38 -3.38 13.60
N HIS A 90 -10.37 -2.62 12.49
CA HIS A 90 -10.11 -1.20 12.58
C HIS A 90 -11.17 -0.54 13.45
N VAL A 91 -10.75 -0.03 14.59
CA VAL A 91 -11.62 0.76 15.48
C VAL A 91 -11.23 2.20 15.30
N LEU A 92 -12.15 2.99 14.71
CA LEU A 92 -12.02 4.42 14.46
C LEU A 92 -10.76 5.09 15.04
N ALA A 93 -9.77 5.19 14.16
CA ALA A 93 -8.89 6.35 14.08
C ALA A 93 -7.98 6.71 15.24
N TYR A 94 -7.14 5.83 15.70
CA TYR A 94 -5.87 6.32 16.18
C TYR A 94 -4.77 5.91 15.19
N GLU A 95 -3.92 6.88 14.81
CA GLU A 95 -2.76 6.66 13.93
C GLU A 95 -1.87 5.46 14.35
N GLY A 96 -2.00 4.99 15.59
CA GLY A 96 -1.34 3.82 16.12
C GLY A 96 -1.64 2.56 15.31
N ASP A 97 -2.88 2.32 14.94
CA ASP A 97 -3.30 1.12 14.25
C ASP A 97 -2.86 1.12 12.78
N THR A 98 -2.83 2.28 12.14
CA THR A 98 -2.36 2.42 10.76
C THR A 98 -0.85 2.25 10.64
N ARG A 99 -0.08 2.65 11.67
CA ARG A 99 1.38 2.45 11.73
C ARG A 99 1.78 0.99 11.80
N HIS A 100 0.88 0.11 12.22
CA HIS A 100 1.13 -1.31 12.41
C HIS A 100 0.30 -2.20 11.49
N ALA A 101 -0.17 -1.64 10.38
CA ALA A 101 -0.89 -2.42 9.37
C ALA A 101 -0.11 -3.68 8.99
N ARG A 102 -0.76 -4.83 9.02
CA ARG A 102 -0.17 -6.11 8.67
C ARG A 102 0.23 -6.15 7.20
N LEU A 103 -0.61 -5.59 6.33
CA LEU A 103 -0.35 -5.49 4.90
C LEU A 103 0.28 -4.12 4.60
N PHE A 104 1.59 -4.10 4.48
CA PHE A 104 2.39 -2.90 4.22
C PHE A 104 3.63 -3.23 3.40
N GLY A 105 4.27 -2.22 2.87
CA GLY A 105 5.59 -2.36 2.27
C GLY A 105 6.19 -1.04 1.79
N TYR A 106 7.43 -1.13 1.37
CA TYR A 106 8.19 -0.04 0.78
C TYR A 106 8.72 -0.48 -0.58
N VAL A 107 8.65 0.41 -1.56
CA VAL A 107 9.17 0.19 -2.92
C VAL A 107 9.78 1.49 -3.43
N LYS A 108 10.78 1.40 -4.30
CA LYS A 108 11.28 2.55 -5.07
C LYS A 108 10.72 2.52 -6.47
N THR A 109 10.39 3.68 -7.00
CA THR A 109 10.07 3.83 -8.42
C THR A 109 11.30 3.53 -9.28
N ASP A 110 11.08 3.00 -10.47
CA ASP A 110 12.12 2.79 -11.47
C ASP A 110 12.55 4.11 -12.14
N SER A 111 13.38 4.02 -13.19
CA SER A 111 13.83 5.19 -13.97
C SER A 111 12.71 5.95 -14.67
N ASN A 112 11.55 5.31 -14.89
CA ASN A 112 10.35 5.91 -15.48
C ASN A 112 9.35 6.40 -14.43
N GLY A 113 9.74 6.42 -13.15
CA GLY A 113 8.85 6.79 -12.04
C GLY A 113 7.79 5.74 -11.73
N GLN A 114 7.96 4.48 -12.18
CA GLN A 114 6.94 3.45 -12.11
C GLN A 114 7.22 2.38 -11.04
N PHE A 115 6.15 1.81 -10.52
CA PHE A 115 6.18 0.56 -9.75
C PHE A 115 4.86 -0.21 -9.91
N GLU A 116 4.88 -1.51 -9.58
CA GLU A 116 3.73 -2.38 -9.56
C GLU A 116 3.55 -2.97 -8.15
N LEU A 117 2.37 -2.81 -7.57
CA LEU A 117 1.97 -3.40 -6.29
C LEU A 117 1.13 -4.66 -6.54
N HIS A 118 1.53 -5.79 -5.97
CA HIS A 118 0.76 -7.02 -5.92
C HIS A 118 0.16 -7.19 -4.53
N THR A 119 -1.16 -7.19 -4.46
CA THR A 119 -1.89 -7.28 -3.19
C THR A 119 -3.28 -7.89 -3.39
N ILE A 120 -4.16 -7.68 -2.44
CA ILE A 120 -5.60 -7.93 -2.54
C ILE A 120 -6.35 -6.59 -2.57
N LYS A 121 -7.55 -6.57 -3.15
CA LYS A 121 -8.47 -5.44 -2.94
C LYS A 121 -8.81 -5.37 -1.45
N PRO A 122 -8.51 -4.25 -0.76
CA PRO A 122 -8.83 -4.11 0.66
C PRO A 122 -10.33 -4.12 0.89
N GLY A 123 -10.77 -4.50 2.06
CA GLY A 123 -12.12 -4.20 2.55
C GLY A 123 -12.19 -2.76 3.06
N GLY A 124 -13.37 -2.13 2.91
CA GLY A 124 -13.64 -0.89 3.63
C GLY A 124 -13.81 -1.14 5.12
N TYR A 125 -13.61 -0.13 5.95
CA TYR A 125 -13.72 -0.26 7.40
C TYR A 125 -15.10 -0.77 7.82
N PRO A 126 -15.17 -1.72 8.78
CA PRO A 126 -16.43 -2.12 9.38
C PRO A 126 -17.15 -0.91 9.98
N GLN A 127 -18.46 -0.83 9.81
CA GLN A 127 -19.32 0.25 10.36
C GLN A 127 -18.94 1.67 9.88
N SER A 128 -18.39 1.79 8.68
CA SER A 128 -18.01 3.07 8.07
C SER A 128 -18.48 3.12 6.63
N ASP A 129 -18.85 4.30 6.16
CA ASP A 129 -19.19 4.57 4.76
C ASP A 129 -17.97 4.92 3.91
N LEU A 130 -16.77 4.92 4.51
CA LEU A 130 -15.53 5.20 3.76
C LEU A 130 -15.24 4.06 2.77
N PRO A 131 -14.92 4.40 1.51
CA PRO A 131 -14.56 3.41 0.51
C PRO A 131 -13.30 2.63 0.90
N ALA A 132 -13.16 1.43 0.35
CA ALA A 132 -11.92 0.69 0.42
C ALA A 132 -10.77 1.50 -0.20
N HIS A 133 -9.62 1.52 0.47
CA HIS A 133 -8.48 2.34 0.04
C HIS A 133 -7.14 1.73 0.43
N ILE A 134 -6.10 2.16 -0.31
CA ILE A 134 -4.70 1.89 0.01
C ILE A 134 -4.04 3.22 0.30
N HIS A 135 -3.47 3.38 1.49
CA HIS A 135 -2.69 4.55 1.84
C HIS A 135 -1.34 4.56 1.12
N VAL A 136 -0.93 5.73 0.67
CA VAL A 136 0.29 5.92 -0.11
C VAL A 136 1.04 7.16 0.39
N HIS A 137 2.28 6.97 0.80
CA HIS A 137 3.19 8.05 1.14
C HIS A 137 4.36 8.03 0.16
N VAL A 138 4.57 9.12 -0.56
CA VAL A 138 5.65 9.27 -1.52
C VAL A 138 6.68 10.24 -0.97
N MET A 139 7.93 9.81 -0.96
CA MET A 139 9.07 10.57 -0.47
C MET A 139 10.16 10.55 -1.55
N ALA A 140 10.63 11.72 -1.95
CA ALA A 140 11.72 11.83 -2.93
C ALA A 140 12.58 13.06 -2.63
N ASP A 141 13.89 12.92 -2.85
CA ASP A 141 14.80 14.03 -2.68
C ASP A 141 14.40 15.22 -3.55
N ARG A 142 14.47 16.42 -2.98
CA ARG A 142 14.09 17.71 -3.62
C ARG A 142 12.59 17.91 -3.89
N TYR A 143 11.73 17.01 -3.43
CA TYR A 143 10.28 17.14 -3.51
C TYR A 143 9.65 17.18 -2.13
N ALA A 144 8.52 17.87 -2.01
CA ALA A 144 7.70 17.76 -0.80
C ALA A 144 7.13 16.33 -0.71
N ASN A 145 7.08 15.80 0.51
CA ASN A 145 6.40 14.52 0.76
C ASN A 145 4.92 14.64 0.37
N SER A 146 4.41 13.61 -0.28
CA SER A 146 3.01 13.51 -0.66
C SER A 146 2.34 12.35 0.05
N VAL A 147 1.16 12.60 0.62
CA VAL A 147 0.31 11.58 1.24
C VAL A 147 -1.00 11.58 0.47
N THR A 148 -1.42 10.42 0.00
CA THR A 148 -2.66 10.23 -0.75
C THR A 148 -3.22 8.84 -0.53
N GLU A 149 -4.31 8.53 -1.21
CA GLU A 149 -4.97 7.23 -1.18
C GLU A 149 -5.33 6.77 -2.59
N PHE A 150 -5.25 5.46 -2.83
CA PHE A 150 -5.89 4.82 -3.97
C PHE A 150 -7.28 4.35 -3.55
N LEU A 151 -8.29 4.86 -4.19
CA LEU A 151 -9.68 4.39 -4.11
C LEU A 151 -9.98 3.51 -5.34
N PHE A 152 -11.06 2.77 -5.29
CA PHE A 152 -11.45 1.84 -6.35
C PHE A 152 -12.76 2.27 -6.98
N ASP A 153 -12.78 2.47 -8.30
CA ASP A 153 -13.95 2.95 -9.05
C ASP A 153 -15.16 1.99 -8.96
N ASP A 154 -14.88 0.71 -8.71
CA ASP A 154 -15.86 -0.35 -8.50
C ASP A 154 -16.26 -0.56 -7.02
N ASP A 155 -15.93 0.39 -6.12
CA ASP A 155 -16.38 0.32 -4.73
C ASP A 155 -17.78 0.92 -4.60
N GLU A 156 -18.68 0.13 -4.02
CA GLU A 156 -20.09 0.55 -3.85
C GLU A 156 -20.26 1.77 -2.94
N ARG A 157 -19.31 2.04 -2.06
CA ARG A 157 -19.29 3.20 -1.16
C ARG A 157 -18.79 4.46 -1.85
N LEU A 158 -18.07 4.33 -2.99
CA LEU A 158 -17.53 5.48 -3.73
C LEU A 158 -18.58 6.09 -4.66
N LYS A 159 -19.66 6.67 -4.08
CA LYS A 159 -20.78 7.25 -4.80
C LYS A 159 -21.14 8.64 -4.26
N GLY A 160 -21.91 9.40 -5.04
CA GLY A 160 -22.51 10.67 -4.62
C GLY A 160 -21.52 11.65 -4.01
N THR A 161 -21.81 12.12 -2.81
CA THR A 161 -21.00 13.12 -2.10
C THR A 161 -19.61 12.62 -1.74
N ILE A 162 -19.46 11.32 -1.41
CA ILE A 162 -18.18 10.70 -1.07
C ILE A 162 -17.26 10.73 -2.30
N ARG A 163 -17.77 10.36 -3.48
CA ARG A 163 -17.01 10.42 -4.72
C ARG A 163 -16.61 11.87 -5.06
N ALA A 164 -17.55 12.80 -4.98
CA ALA A 164 -17.27 14.20 -5.24
C ALA A 164 -16.23 14.78 -4.28
N GLN A 165 -16.22 14.35 -3.02
CA GLN A 165 -15.21 14.74 -2.05
C GLN A 165 -13.84 14.13 -2.39
N ALA A 166 -13.78 12.86 -2.74
CA ALA A 166 -12.55 12.18 -3.14
C ALA A 166 -11.90 12.89 -4.35
N GLU A 167 -12.69 13.24 -5.36
CA GLU A 167 -12.23 13.98 -6.54
C GLU A 167 -11.73 15.39 -6.18
N ARG A 168 -12.42 16.14 -5.32
CA ARG A 168 -11.98 17.44 -4.81
C ARG A 168 -10.68 17.34 -4.01
N SER A 169 -10.53 16.29 -3.22
CA SER A 169 -9.33 16.00 -2.44
C SER A 169 -8.20 15.42 -3.28
N ARG A 170 -8.44 15.19 -4.58
CA ARG A 170 -7.48 14.62 -5.55
C ARG A 170 -6.97 13.25 -5.14
N PHE A 171 -7.81 12.44 -4.49
CA PHE A 171 -7.50 11.03 -4.29
C PHE A 171 -7.46 10.30 -5.64
N LEU A 172 -6.62 9.30 -5.72
CA LEU A 172 -6.42 8.52 -6.93
C LEU A 172 -7.52 7.46 -7.04
N ILE A 173 -8.35 7.54 -8.07
CA ILE A 173 -9.40 6.54 -8.32
C ILE A 173 -8.90 5.56 -9.37
N ALA A 174 -8.56 4.35 -8.94
CA ALA A 174 -8.11 3.28 -9.79
C ALA A 174 -9.29 2.63 -10.52
N LYS A 175 -9.19 2.49 -11.84
CA LYS A 175 -10.16 1.76 -12.65
C LYS A 175 -9.69 0.30 -12.78
N PRO A 176 -10.57 -0.69 -12.52
CA PRO A 176 -10.23 -2.06 -12.80
C PRO A 176 -10.03 -2.25 -14.32
N GLU A 177 -8.90 -2.81 -14.70
CA GLU A 177 -8.74 -3.33 -16.06
C GLU A 177 -9.35 -4.73 -16.10
N THR A 178 -10.21 -4.98 -17.07
CA THR A 178 -10.68 -6.35 -17.38
C THR A 178 -9.51 -7.12 -17.98
N ALA A 179 -9.22 -8.29 -17.40
CA ALA A 179 -8.21 -9.21 -17.91
C ALA A 179 -8.64 -9.80 -19.26
#